data_98c4b676fdfc13756e764a32f90acab4
#
_entry.id   98c4b676fdfc13756e764a32f90acab4
#
_cell.length_a   1.000
_cell.length_b   1.000
_cell.length_c   1.000
_cell.angle_alpha   90.00
_cell.angle_beta   90.00
_cell.angle_gamma   90.00
#
_symmetry.space_group_name_H-M   'P 1'
#
loop_
_entity.id
_entity.type
_entity.pdbx_description
1 polymer ?
#
loop_
_entity_poly.entity_id
_entity_poly.type
_entity_poly.pdbx_seq_one_letter_code
_entity_poly.pdbx_strand_id
1 'polypeptide(L)'
;VGFLFTMLIYMFVIGYGGQVMQSVIEEKTNRIVELMVSSVKPFQLMMGKIVGVMLVGLLQMFIWCILLGVILTGVSVYFGLSASETMAATQPMPVPGAEAQPDAGVQEVFAMLANLPLAELGVMFLLMFVGGYLLYASFFAATGASINEQEDSNQFVIPVTMITLFGLYAAMYSVENTDGPLAFWASLFPLTSPIVMMVRIPFGVPLW
;
A
#
# COMPACT_ATOMS: atom_id res chain seq x y z
N VAL A 1 -5.67 10.73 4.42
CA VAL A 1 -4.35 10.30 3.93
C VAL A 1 -4.11 8.83 4.29
N GLY A 2 -4.26 8.40 5.56
CA GLY A 2 -4.04 7.00 5.96
C GLY A 2 -4.84 5.98 5.14
N PHE A 3 -6.09 6.27 4.82
CA PHE A 3 -6.93 5.41 3.98
C PHE A 3 -6.39 5.27 2.54
N LEU A 4 -5.79 6.32 1.97
CA LEU A 4 -5.14 6.23 0.65
C LEU A 4 -3.94 5.27 0.68
N PHE A 5 -3.09 5.36 1.69
CA PHE A 5 -1.98 4.43 1.87
C PHE A 5 -2.45 2.99 2.10
N THR A 6 -3.53 2.81 2.85
CA THR A 6 -4.18 1.50 3.03
C THR A 6 -4.65 0.91 1.71
N MET A 7 -5.33 1.71 0.87
CA MET A 7 -5.76 1.30 -0.46
C MET A 7 -4.59 0.93 -1.36
N LEU A 8 -3.50 1.70 -1.30
CA LEU A 8 -2.28 1.38 -2.03
C LEU A 8 -1.71 0.02 -1.60
N ILE A 9 -1.52 -0.21 -0.28
CA ILE A 9 -1.04 -1.51 0.20
C ILE A 9 -1.96 -2.64 -0.25
N TYR A 10 -3.27 -2.47 -0.11
CA TYR A 10 -4.26 -3.46 -0.53
C TYR A 10 -4.11 -3.82 -2.02
N MET A 11 -4.08 -2.81 -2.91
CA MET A 11 -3.93 -3.02 -4.34
C MET A 11 -2.60 -3.68 -4.71
N PHE A 12 -1.51 -3.22 -4.09
CA PHE A 12 -0.19 -3.77 -4.35
C PHE A 12 -0.05 -5.21 -3.86
N VAL A 13 -0.54 -5.51 -2.65
CA VAL A 13 -0.47 -6.86 -2.08
C VAL A 13 -1.23 -7.87 -2.94
N ILE A 14 -2.45 -7.53 -3.37
CA ILE A 14 -3.24 -8.43 -4.23
C ILE A 14 -2.63 -8.52 -5.64
N GLY A 15 -2.29 -7.37 -6.24
CA GLY A 15 -1.78 -7.32 -7.61
C GLY A 15 -0.45 -8.04 -7.75
N TYR A 16 0.54 -7.69 -6.93
CA TYR A 16 1.87 -8.30 -7.01
C TYR A 16 1.92 -9.70 -6.39
N GLY A 17 1.13 -9.97 -5.34
CA GLY A 17 0.96 -11.31 -4.79
C GLY A 17 0.38 -12.27 -5.84
N GLY A 18 -0.65 -11.84 -6.56
CA GLY A 18 -1.24 -12.57 -7.67
C GLY A 18 -0.23 -12.84 -8.80
N GLN A 19 0.64 -11.89 -9.13
CA GLN A 19 1.72 -12.08 -10.12
C GLN A 19 2.72 -13.15 -9.67
N VAL A 20 3.10 -13.17 -8.39
CA VAL A 20 3.97 -14.23 -7.84
C VAL A 20 3.32 -15.60 -8.01
N MET A 21 2.04 -15.73 -7.66
CA MET A 21 1.30 -16.98 -7.81
C MET A 21 1.27 -17.43 -9.27
N GLN A 22 0.89 -16.54 -10.19
CA GLN A 22 0.82 -16.86 -11.63
C GLN A 22 2.18 -17.29 -12.19
N SER A 23 3.24 -16.57 -11.83
CA SER A 23 4.60 -16.92 -12.23
C SER A 23 5.02 -18.32 -11.74
N VAL A 24 4.57 -18.73 -10.54
CA VAL A 24 4.84 -20.08 -10.01
C VAL A 24 4.05 -21.14 -10.78
N ILE A 25 2.78 -20.87 -11.09
CA ILE A 25 1.93 -21.79 -11.87
C ILE A 25 2.48 -21.97 -13.30
N GLU A 26 2.85 -20.89 -13.98
CA GLU A 26 3.41 -20.92 -15.32
C GLU A 26 4.69 -21.75 -15.41
N GLU A 27 5.61 -21.60 -14.45
CA GLU A 27 6.84 -22.41 -14.43
C GLU A 27 6.56 -23.88 -14.18
N LYS A 28 5.56 -24.20 -13.32
CA LYS A 28 5.16 -25.58 -13.05
C LYS A 28 4.51 -26.21 -14.30
N THR A 29 3.62 -25.49 -14.96
CA THR A 29 2.91 -25.96 -16.16
C THR A 29 3.86 -26.17 -17.33
N ASN A 30 4.84 -25.30 -17.50
CA ASN A 30 5.84 -25.38 -18.56
C ASN A 30 6.99 -26.36 -18.26
N ARG A 31 6.94 -27.10 -17.13
CA ARG A 31 7.99 -28.03 -16.66
C ARG A 31 9.39 -27.39 -16.53
N ILE A 32 9.46 -26.06 -16.50
CA ILE A 32 10.71 -25.31 -16.33
C ILE A 32 11.30 -25.60 -14.94
N VAL A 33 10.43 -25.85 -13.95
CA VAL A 33 10.84 -26.21 -12.59
C VAL A 33 11.73 -27.45 -12.56
N GLU A 34 11.43 -28.48 -13.37
CA GLU A 34 12.23 -29.73 -13.40
C GLU A 34 13.66 -29.48 -13.87
N LEU A 35 13.84 -28.57 -14.83
CA LEU A 35 15.17 -28.19 -15.34
C LEU A 35 15.92 -27.31 -14.33
N MET A 36 15.24 -26.37 -13.67
CA MET A 36 15.86 -25.43 -12.73
C MET A 36 16.22 -26.06 -11.39
N VAL A 37 15.39 -26.97 -10.87
CA VAL A 37 15.65 -27.68 -9.59
C VAL A 37 16.91 -28.54 -9.64
N SER A 38 17.35 -28.97 -10.84
CA SER A 38 18.63 -29.66 -11.00
C SER A 38 19.85 -28.77 -10.72
N SER A 39 19.70 -27.46 -10.86
CA SER A 39 20.80 -26.47 -10.74
C SER A 39 20.71 -25.57 -9.51
N VAL A 40 19.50 -25.28 -9.00
CA VAL A 40 19.23 -24.33 -7.91
C VAL A 40 18.28 -24.94 -6.88
N LYS A 41 18.49 -24.63 -5.60
CA LYS A 41 17.57 -25.09 -4.53
C LYS A 41 16.19 -24.44 -4.70
N PRO A 42 15.06 -25.19 -4.56
CA PRO A 42 13.70 -24.68 -4.75
C PRO A 42 13.39 -23.45 -3.90
N PHE A 43 13.91 -23.38 -2.68
CA PHE A 43 13.75 -22.21 -1.80
C PHE A 43 14.38 -20.94 -2.38
N GLN A 44 15.57 -21.05 -2.97
CA GLN A 44 16.26 -19.89 -3.57
C GLN A 44 15.52 -19.37 -4.79
N LEU A 45 14.93 -20.28 -5.58
CA LEU A 45 14.11 -19.92 -6.73
C LEU A 45 12.87 -19.12 -6.31
N MET A 46 12.11 -19.66 -5.34
CA MET A 46 10.90 -19.00 -4.82
C MET A 46 11.20 -17.66 -4.17
N MET A 47 12.25 -17.60 -3.35
CA MET A 47 12.66 -16.36 -2.69
C MET A 47 13.13 -15.32 -3.70
N GLY A 48 13.86 -15.73 -4.73
CA GLY A 48 14.27 -14.84 -5.83
C GLY A 48 13.08 -14.20 -6.53
N LYS A 49 12.01 -14.94 -6.78
CA LYS A 49 10.77 -14.41 -7.36
C LYS A 49 10.07 -13.41 -6.45
N ILE A 50 9.85 -13.80 -5.20
CA ILE A 50 9.18 -12.93 -4.23
C ILE A 50 9.93 -11.60 -4.10
N VAL A 51 11.26 -11.66 -3.94
CA VAL A 51 12.10 -10.46 -3.85
C VAL A 51 12.13 -9.69 -5.18
N GLY A 52 12.21 -10.37 -6.31
CA GLY A 52 12.20 -9.74 -7.63
C GLY A 52 10.92 -8.93 -7.87
N VAL A 53 9.76 -9.53 -7.63
CA VAL A 53 8.46 -8.85 -7.77
C VAL A 53 8.31 -7.72 -6.75
N MET A 54 8.83 -7.90 -5.51
CA MET A 54 8.86 -6.83 -4.51
C MET A 54 9.65 -5.62 -4.99
N LEU A 55 10.83 -5.84 -5.57
CA LEU A 55 11.66 -4.74 -6.10
C LEU A 55 10.97 -4.00 -7.24
N VAL A 56 10.26 -4.72 -8.11
CA VAL A 56 9.43 -4.10 -9.15
C VAL A 56 8.33 -3.24 -8.53
N GLY A 57 7.63 -3.73 -7.50
CA GLY A 57 6.62 -2.97 -6.78
C GLY A 57 7.19 -1.71 -6.12
N LEU A 58 8.34 -1.82 -5.46
CA LEU A 58 9.04 -0.67 -4.86
C LEU A 58 9.49 0.35 -5.92
N LEU A 59 10.03 -0.11 -7.05
CA LEU A 59 10.39 0.75 -8.16
C LEU A 59 9.17 1.49 -8.72
N GLN A 60 8.07 0.77 -8.91
CA GLN A 60 6.81 1.35 -9.36
C GLN A 60 6.32 2.45 -8.41
N MET A 61 6.36 2.21 -7.10
CA MET A 61 6.01 3.21 -6.09
C MET A 61 6.93 4.44 -6.17
N PHE A 62 8.22 4.24 -6.32
CA PHE A 62 9.19 5.33 -6.46
C PHE A 62 8.89 6.20 -7.69
N ILE A 63 8.58 5.57 -8.83
CA ILE A 63 8.14 6.27 -10.04
C ILE A 63 6.87 7.09 -9.78
N TRP A 64 5.89 6.52 -9.08
CA TRP A 64 4.65 7.23 -8.74
C TRP A 64 4.89 8.42 -7.82
N CYS A 65 5.79 8.29 -6.83
CA CYS A 65 6.18 9.40 -5.96
C CYS A 65 6.81 10.55 -6.75
N ILE A 66 7.71 10.24 -7.69
CA ILE A 66 8.33 11.27 -8.56
C ILE A 66 7.25 11.93 -9.43
N LEU A 67 6.37 11.15 -10.05
CA LEU A 67 5.33 11.64 -10.93
C LEU A 67 4.34 12.54 -10.17
N LEU A 68 3.93 12.14 -8.98
CA LEU A 68 3.10 12.98 -8.10
C LEU A 68 3.82 14.28 -7.71
N GLY A 69 5.11 14.22 -7.37
CA GLY A 69 5.91 15.41 -7.08
C GLY A 69 5.96 16.39 -8.27
N VAL A 70 6.16 15.87 -9.47
CA VAL A 70 6.16 16.68 -10.70
C VAL A 70 4.78 17.30 -10.97
N ILE A 71 3.70 16.51 -10.82
CA ILE A 71 2.34 17.03 -11.00
C ILE A 71 2.02 18.10 -9.96
N LEU A 72 2.30 17.85 -8.68
CA LEU A 72 2.05 18.83 -7.61
C LEU A 72 2.84 20.13 -7.84
N THR A 73 4.11 20.03 -8.24
CA THR A 73 4.92 21.20 -8.58
C THR A 73 4.35 21.94 -9.79
N GLY A 74 3.93 21.23 -10.83
CA GLY A 74 3.29 21.83 -12.01
C GLY A 74 1.99 22.56 -11.66
N VAL A 75 1.16 21.95 -10.83
CA VAL A 75 -0.09 22.55 -10.35
C VAL A 75 0.21 23.79 -9.49
N SER A 76 1.16 23.72 -8.57
CA SER A 76 1.51 24.86 -7.73
C SER A 76 2.02 26.07 -8.55
N VAL A 77 2.84 25.82 -9.58
CA VAL A 77 3.31 26.87 -10.50
C VAL A 77 2.16 27.44 -11.33
N TYR A 78 1.26 26.59 -11.83
CA TYR A 78 0.12 27.04 -12.65
C TYR A 78 -0.85 27.91 -11.87
N PHE A 79 -1.14 27.60 -10.62
CA PHE A 79 -2.01 28.36 -9.73
C PHE A 79 -1.30 29.50 -8.98
N GLY A 80 0.01 29.71 -9.21
CA GLY A 80 0.77 30.77 -8.57
C GLY A 80 0.97 30.59 -7.07
N LEU A 81 0.82 29.35 -6.56
CA LEU A 81 1.00 29.01 -5.15
C LEU A 81 2.49 29.01 -4.83
N SER A 82 3.01 30.10 -4.25
CA SER A 82 4.39 30.13 -3.79
C SER A 82 4.55 29.27 -2.55
N ALA A 83 5.69 28.56 -2.44
CA ALA A 83 6.01 27.69 -1.30
C ALA A 83 5.97 28.44 0.06
N SER A 84 6.17 29.77 0.05
CA SER A 84 6.06 30.65 1.22
C SER A 84 4.60 30.86 1.68
N GLU A 85 3.64 30.86 0.76
CA GLU A 85 2.22 31.00 1.09
C GLU A 85 1.65 29.69 1.65
N THR A 86 2.17 28.55 1.20
CA THR A 86 1.80 27.23 1.73
C THR A 86 2.26 27.08 3.20
N MET A 87 3.40 27.67 3.58
CA MET A 87 3.86 27.69 4.98
C MET A 87 3.15 28.76 5.83
N ALA A 88 2.66 29.84 5.25
CA ALA A 88 1.93 30.90 5.96
C ALA A 88 0.45 30.52 6.24
N ALA A 89 -0.14 29.63 5.46
CA ALA A 89 -1.49 29.11 5.67
C ALA A 89 -1.65 28.24 6.95
N THR A 90 -0.55 28.05 7.69
CA THR A 90 -0.54 27.29 8.97
C THR A 90 -1.12 28.09 10.16
N GLN A 91 -1.53 29.35 9.95
CA GLN A 91 -2.22 30.14 11.01
C GLN A 91 -3.68 30.37 10.60
N PRO A 92 -4.65 29.83 11.36
CA PRO A 92 -6.05 30.10 11.11
C PRO A 92 -6.40 31.52 11.59
N MET A 93 -6.32 32.50 10.72
CA MET A 93 -7.02 33.77 10.93
C MET A 93 -8.37 33.69 10.19
N PRO A 94 -9.50 33.72 10.88
CA PRO A 94 -10.78 33.87 10.24
C PRO A 94 -10.92 35.30 9.76
N VAL A 95 -10.79 35.53 8.46
CA VAL A 95 -11.17 36.78 7.82
C VAL A 95 -12.65 36.66 7.47
N PRO A 96 -13.55 37.43 8.12
CA PRO A 96 -14.97 37.46 7.74
C PRO A 96 -15.11 38.22 6.43
N GLY A 97 -15.50 37.53 5.34
CA GLY A 97 -15.85 38.18 4.09
C GLY A 97 -15.11 37.73 2.83
N ALA A 98 -14.30 36.66 2.88
CA ALA A 98 -13.69 36.12 1.66
C ALA A 98 -14.75 35.36 0.85
N GLU A 99 -15.12 35.90 -0.30
CA GLU A 99 -15.88 35.19 -1.34
C GLU A 99 -15.11 33.90 -1.70
N ALA A 100 -15.85 32.81 -1.86
CA ALA A 100 -15.31 31.51 -2.21
C ALA A 100 -14.53 31.59 -3.53
N GLN A 101 -13.21 31.73 -3.46
CA GLN A 101 -12.34 31.63 -4.62
C GLN A 101 -12.26 30.16 -5.04
N PRO A 102 -12.31 29.84 -6.35
CA PRO A 102 -12.24 28.47 -6.83
C PRO A 102 -10.93 27.74 -6.43
N ASP A 103 -9.93 28.45 -5.96
CA ASP A 103 -8.62 27.94 -5.54
C ASP A 103 -8.57 27.45 -4.08
N ALA A 104 -9.63 27.68 -3.28
CA ALA A 104 -9.66 27.31 -1.86
C ALA A 104 -9.44 25.80 -1.64
N GLY A 105 -10.00 24.96 -2.49
CA GLY A 105 -9.84 23.51 -2.38
C GLY A 105 -8.42 23.01 -2.65
N VAL A 106 -7.71 23.64 -3.57
CA VAL A 106 -6.31 23.29 -3.89
C VAL A 106 -5.39 23.72 -2.76
N GLN A 107 -5.57 24.93 -2.23
CA GLN A 107 -4.82 25.45 -1.09
C GLN A 107 -5.01 24.61 0.16
N GLU A 108 -6.25 24.17 0.43
CA GLU A 108 -6.56 23.30 1.57
C GLU A 108 -5.84 21.93 1.47
N VAL A 109 -5.82 21.33 0.29
CA VAL A 109 -5.10 20.06 0.05
C VAL A 109 -3.58 20.24 0.26
N PHE A 110 -2.99 21.32 -0.23
CA PHE A 110 -1.56 21.60 -0.01
C PHE A 110 -1.24 21.86 1.47
N ALA A 111 -2.08 22.61 2.18
CA ALA A 111 -1.93 22.85 3.61
C ALA A 111 -2.04 21.55 4.43
N MET A 112 -2.99 20.67 4.07
CA MET A 112 -3.10 19.35 4.70
C MET A 112 -1.84 18.51 4.45
N LEU A 113 -1.30 18.50 3.24
CA LEU A 113 -0.10 17.73 2.91
C LEU A 113 1.15 18.27 3.63
N ALA A 114 1.28 19.59 3.74
CA ALA A 114 2.44 20.23 4.39
C ALA A 114 2.50 19.97 5.90
N ASN A 115 1.34 19.78 6.56
CA ASN A 115 1.25 19.52 8.00
C ASN A 115 1.40 18.04 8.37
N LEU A 116 1.47 17.13 7.40
CA LEU A 116 1.65 15.71 7.67
C LEU A 116 3.13 15.38 7.91
N PRO A 117 3.45 14.52 8.88
CA PRO A 117 4.79 13.98 9.07
C PRO A 117 5.11 12.97 7.96
N LEU A 118 5.29 13.47 6.72
CA LEU A 118 5.45 12.66 5.52
C LEU A 118 6.62 11.68 5.62
N ALA A 119 7.70 12.06 6.30
CA ALA A 119 8.86 11.19 6.48
C ALA A 119 8.51 9.98 7.37
N GLU A 120 7.81 10.21 8.49
CA GLU A 120 7.38 9.13 9.39
C GLU A 120 6.36 8.22 8.72
N LEU A 121 5.35 8.81 8.07
CA LEU A 121 4.35 8.06 7.30
C LEU A 121 4.99 7.25 6.17
N GLY A 122 5.97 7.81 5.47
CA GLY A 122 6.68 7.13 4.39
C GLY A 122 7.50 5.94 4.87
N VAL A 123 8.22 6.08 5.98
CA VAL A 123 8.99 4.98 6.59
C VAL A 123 8.06 3.88 7.08
N MET A 124 6.97 4.24 7.78
CA MET A 124 6.01 3.27 8.27
C MET A 124 5.27 2.56 7.13
N PHE A 125 4.90 3.31 6.09
CA PHE A 125 4.32 2.74 4.88
C PHE A 125 5.26 1.72 4.24
N LEU A 126 6.54 2.04 4.09
CA LEU A 126 7.53 1.15 3.51
C LEU A 126 7.68 -0.14 4.33
N LEU A 127 7.76 -0.02 5.67
CA LEU A 127 7.85 -1.18 6.58
C LEU A 127 6.60 -2.07 6.49
N MET A 128 5.41 -1.45 6.54
CA MET A 128 4.14 -2.18 6.45
C MET A 128 3.93 -2.79 5.06
N PHE A 129 4.36 -2.08 4.01
CA PHE A 129 4.32 -2.59 2.64
C PHE A 129 5.22 -3.81 2.49
N VAL A 130 6.50 -3.72 2.87
CA VAL A 130 7.46 -4.83 2.73
C VAL A 130 7.02 -6.03 3.57
N GLY A 131 6.65 -5.81 4.84
CA GLY A 131 6.18 -6.87 5.74
C GLY A 131 4.90 -7.54 5.24
N GLY A 132 3.90 -6.74 4.86
CA GLY A 132 2.64 -7.22 4.30
C GLY A 132 2.84 -7.95 2.98
N TYR A 133 3.61 -7.36 2.07
CA TYR A 133 3.89 -7.99 0.79
C TYR A 133 4.59 -9.36 0.96
N LEU A 134 5.66 -9.45 1.77
CA LEU A 134 6.38 -10.72 1.97
C LEU A 134 5.47 -11.79 2.54
N LEU A 135 4.60 -11.44 3.49
CA LEU A 135 3.65 -12.36 4.09
C LEU A 135 2.65 -12.88 3.03
N TYR A 136 1.99 -11.99 2.31
CA TYR A 136 1.00 -12.37 1.31
C TYR A 136 1.62 -13.04 0.08
N ALA A 137 2.78 -12.57 -0.39
CA ALA A 137 3.50 -13.18 -1.50
C ALA A 137 3.91 -14.63 -1.17
N SER A 138 4.28 -14.91 0.09
CA SER A 138 4.55 -16.27 0.55
C SER A 138 3.31 -17.15 0.50
N PHE A 139 2.14 -16.64 0.90
CA PHE A 139 0.87 -17.35 0.76
C PHE A 139 0.52 -17.61 -0.70
N PHE A 140 0.63 -16.60 -1.55
CA PHE A 140 0.36 -16.74 -2.98
C PHE A 140 1.34 -17.70 -3.67
N ALA A 141 2.63 -17.67 -3.29
CA ALA A 141 3.62 -18.62 -3.79
C ALA A 141 3.31 -20.05 -3.39
N ALA A 142 2.95 -20.29 -2.11
CA ALA A 142 2.56 -21.61 -1.62
C ALA A 142 1.29 -22.12 -2.31
N THR A 143 0.31 -21.23 -2.50
CA THR A 143 -0.92 -21.53 -3.24
C THR A 143 -0.62 -21.91 -4.68
N GLY A 144 0.19 -21.11 -5.39
CA GLY A 144 0.61 -21.38 -6.77
C GLY A 144 1.35 -22.72 -6.92
N ALA A 145 2.20 -23.07 -5.94
CA ALA A 145 2.88 -24.36 -5.93
C ALA A 145 1.92 -25.55 -5.75
N SER A 146 0.78 -25.35 -5.08
CA SER A 146 -0.21 -26.39 -4.82
C SER A 146 -1.16 -26.64 -6.02
N ILE A 147 -1.32 -25.66 -6.91
CA ILE A 147 -2.21 -25.71 -8.06
C ILE A 147 -1.56 -26.51 -9.19
N ASN A 148 -2.32 -27.38 -9.84
CA ASN A 148 -1.86 -28.17 -10.99
C ASN A 148 -2.32 -27.59 -12.34
N GLU A 149 -3.49 -26.95 -12.37
CA GLU A 149 -4.08 -26.37 -13.57
C GLU A 149 -4.36 -24.88 -13.35
N GLN A 150 -4.06 -24.06 -14.36
CA GLN A 150 -4.21 -22.60 -14.26
C GLN A 150 -5.66 -22.16 -14.05
N GLU A 151 -6.62 -22.97 -14.50
CA GLU A 151 -8.05 -22.72 -14.34
C GLU A 151 -8.49 -22.74 -12.86
N ASP A 152 -7.84 -23.53 -12.03
CA ASP A 152 -8.11 -23.63 -10.60
C ASP A 152 -7.60 -22.44 -9.79
N SER A 153 -6.71 -21.62 -10.38
CA SER A 153 -6.06 -20.52 -9.67
C SER A 153 -7.05 -19.54 -9.02
N ASN A 154 -8.15 -19.26 -9.69
CA ASN A 154 -9.17 -18.33 -9.20
C ASN A 154 -9.83 -18.80 -7.88
N GLN A 155 -10.03 -20.11 -7.72
CA GLN A 155 -10.65 -20.67 -6.51
C GLN A 155 -9.75 -20.49 -5.28
N PHE A 156 -8.42 -20.57 -5.46
CA PHE A 156 -7.46 -20.43 -4.37
C PHE A 156 -7.15 -18.95 -4.04
N VAL A 157 -7.40 -18.03 -4.96
CA VAL A 157 -7.27 -16.58 -4.70
C VAL A 157 -8.39 -16.09 -3.78
N ILE A 158 -9.60 -16.68 -3.85
CA ILE A 158 -10.77 -16.23 -3.09
C ILE A 158 -10.51 -16.15 -1.57
N PRO A 159 -9.96 -17.19 -0.89
CA PRO A 159 -9.71 -17.12 0.56
C PRO A 159 -8.77 -15.97 0.95
N VAL A 160 -7.71 -15.76 0.19
CA VAL A 160 -6.74 -14.68 0.44
C VAL A 160 -7.40 -13.33 0.25
N THR A 161 -8.19 -13.19 -0.83
CA THR A 161 -8.94 -11.96 -1.11
C THR A 161 -9.97 -11.67 -0.02
N MET A 162 -10.66 -12.68 0.51
CA MET A 162 -11.60 -12.48 1.62
C MET A 162 -10.93 -11.97 2.89
N ILE A 163 -9.74 -12.48 3.23
CA ILE A 163 -8.97 -12.00 4.38
C ILE A 163 -8.53 -10.55 4.18
N THR A 164 -8.03 -10.22 2.99
CA THR A 164 -7.61 -8.84 2.67
C THR A 164 -8.78 -7.88 2.61
N LEU A 165 -9.94 -8.30 2.10
CA LEU A 165 -11.19 -7.54 2.13
C LEU A 165 -11.64 -7.28 3.57
N PHE A 166 -11.60 -8.28 4.43
CA PHE A 166 -11.89 -8.09 5.85
C PHE A 166 -10.96 -7.05 6.47
N GLY A 167 -9.66 -7.09 6.15
CA GLY A 167 -8.68 -6.08 6.56
C GLY A 167 -9.07 -4.68 6.07
N LEU A 168 -9.51 -4.55 4.82
CA LEU A 168 -9.96 -3.28 4.24
C LEU A 168 -11.20 -2.74 4.95
N TYR A 169 -12.22 -3.58 5.21
CA TYR A 169 -13.40 -3.16 5.97
C TYR A 169 -13.06 -2.77 7.41
N ALA A 170 -12.18 -3.52 8.06
CA ALA A 170 -11.67 -3.16 9.38
C ALA A 170 -10.91 -1.82 9.37
N ALA A 171 -10.15 -1.55 8.31
CA ALA A 171 -9.48 -0.27 8.11
C ALA A 171 -10.48 0.88 7.93
N MET A 172 -11.54 0.69 7.12
CA MET A 172 -12.62 1.68 6.96
C MET A 172 -13.31 1.99 8.29
N TYR A 173 -13.64 0.97 9.06
CA TYR A 173 -14.23 1.15 10.39
C TYR A 173 -13.27 1.91 11.34
N SER A 174 -11.97 1.65 11.22
CA SER A 174 -10.94 2.28 12.05
C SER A 174 -10.76 3.77 11.78
N VAL A 175 -11.22 4.29 10.63
CA VAL A 175 -11.22 5.74 10.34
C VAL A 175 -12.14 6.48 11.32
N GLU A 176 -13.30 5.91 11.64
CA GLU A 176 -14.29 6.52 12.53
C GLU A 176 -14.02 6.17 14.01
N ASN A 177 -13.47 4.99 14.28
CA ASN A 177 -13.21 4.45 15.61
C ASN A 177 -11.80 3.90 15.73
N THR A 178 -10.81 4.78 15.78
CA THR A 178 -9.37 4.43 15.78
C THR A 178 -8.97 3.54 16.97
N ASP A 179 -9.59 3.73 18.13
CA ASP A 179 -9.32 2.97 19.36
C ASP A 179 -10.37 1.89 19.65
N GLY A 180 -11.24 1.62 18.67
CA GLY A 180 -12.27 0.59 18.78
C GLY A 180 -11.67 -0.83 18.89
N PRO A 181 -12.40 -1.78 19.51
CA PRO A 181 -11.91 -3.14 19.71
C PRO A 181 -11.60 -3.85 18.37
N LEU A 182 -12.37 -3.58 17.33
CA LEU A 182 -12.10 -4.13 16.00
C LEU A 182 -10.80 -3.56 15.42
N ALA A 183 -10.57 -2.25 15.53
CA ALA A 183 -9.36 -1.59 15.08
C ALA A 183 -8.13 -2.16 15.80
N PHE A 184 -8.22 -2.37 17.12
CA PHE A 184 -7.16 -2.94 17.93
C PHE A 184 -6.81 -4.37 17.48
N TRP A 185 -7.78 -5.28 17.48
CA TRP A 185 -7.53 -6.67 17.12
C TRP A 185 -7.10 -6.85 15.66
N ALA A 186 -7.72 -6.13 14.72
CA ALA A 186 -7.36 -6.19 13.32
C ALA A 186 -5.96 -5.61 13.03
N SER A 187 -5.49 -4.63 13.82
CA SER A 187 -4.13 -4.12 13.70
C SER A 187 -3.07 -5.04 14.32
N LEU A 188 -3.46 -5.91 15.24
CA LEU A 188 -2.55 -6.89 15.86
C LEU A 188 -2.43 -8.18 15.03
N PHE A 189 -3.48 -8.54 14.28
CA PHE A 189 -3.49 -9.76 13.49
C PHE A 189 -2.58 -9.62 12.26
N PRO A 190 -1.57 -10.49 12.06
CA PRO A 190 -0.51 -10.29 11.06
C PRO A 190 -1.01 -10.11 9.62
N LEU A 191 -2.12 -10.79 9.25
CA LEU A 191 -2.67 -10.72 7.91
C LEU A 191 -3.41 -9.40 7.63
N THR A 192 -4.06 -8.80 8.62
CA THR A 192 -4.80 -7.54 8.46
C THR A 192 -3.99 -6.32 8.92
N SER A 193 -2.97 -6.54 9.75
CA SER A 193 -2.13 -5.49 10.34
C SER A 193 -1.56 -4.50 9.31
N PRO A 194 -0.94 -4.93 8.19
CA PRO A 194 -0.36 -3.98 7.23
C PRO A 194 -1.39 -3.03 6.62
N ILE A 195 -2.64 -3.49 6.52
CA ILE A 195 -3.74 -2.74 5.93
C ILE A 195 -4.34 -1.78 6.97
N VAL A 196 -4.65 -2.29 8.18
CA VAL A 196 -5.36 -1.54 9.22
C VAL A 196 -4.45 -0.54 9.93
N MET A 197 -3.19 -0.91 10.17
CA MET A 197 -2.24 -0.05 10.91
C MET A 197 -1.97 1.26 10.16
N MET A 198 -1.94 1.25 8.84
CA MET A 198 -1.74 2.45 8.02
C MET A 198 -2.83 3.51 8.19
N VAL A 199 -4.05 3.10 8.51
CA VAL A 199 -5.12 4.05 8.84
C VAL A 199 -4.89 4.65 10.22
N ARG A 200 -4.41 3.86 11.19
CA ARG A 200 -4.28 4.26 12.59
C ARG A 200 -3.07 5.15 12.88
N ILE A 201 -1.95 4.94 12.18
CA ILE A 201 -0.69 5.69 12.40
C ILE A 201 -0.88 7.21 12.36
N PRO A 202 -1.59 7.82 11.39
CA PRO A 202 -1.79 9.27 11.36
C PRO A 202 -2.56 9.85 12.55
N PHE A 203 -3.27 9.01 13.31
CA PHE A 203 -4.01 9.42 14.50
C PHE A 203 -3.19 9.31 15.81
N GLY A 204 -1.87 9.05 15.71
CA GLY A 204 -0.97 9.03 16.84
C GLY A 204 -1.08 7.77 17.72
N VAL A 205 -1.48 6.65 17.15
CA VAL A 205 -1.52 5.37 17.87
C VAL A 205 -0.10 4.92 18.19
N PRO A 206 0.20 4.50 19.45
CA PRO A 206 1.51 4.01 19.81
C PRO A 206 1.89 2.78 18.98
N LEU A 207 3.14 2.74 18.50
CA LEU A 207 3.68 1.69 17.63
C LEU A 207 4.04 0.38 18.36
N TRP A 208 3.72 0.28 19.65
CA TRP A 208 4.01 -0.85 20.53
C TRP A 208 2.77 -1.37 21.24
#